data_30a045c366ae69dc6f15e7528d954a7b
#
_entry.id   30a045c366ae69dc6f15e7528d954a7b
#
_cell.length_a   1.000
_cell.length_b   1.000
_cell.length_c   1.000
_cell.angle_alpha   90.00
_cell.angle_beta   90.00
_cell.angle_gamma   90.00
#
_symmetry.space_group_name_H-M   'P 1'
#
loop_
_entity.id
_entity.type
_entity.pdbx_description
1 polymer ?
#
loop_
_entity_poly.entity_id
_entity_poly.type
_entity_poly.pdbx_seq_one_letter_code
_entity_poly.pdbx_strand_id
1 'polypeptide(L)'
;MFKILQARLQQYVNCELPDVQAGFRKGRRTRHQIANIFWIMEKAREFQRNIYFCFIDYAKAFDCVDHNQLWKILKEMGIPDHLTCLLRNLHAGQEATVRTGHGTTDWFQIGKGVRQGCILSPCLFNLYAE
;
A
#
# COMPACT_ATOMS: atom_id res chain seq x y z
N MET A 1 6.88 -13.67 12.98
CA MET A 1 5.80 -14.03 12.05
C MET A 1 5.60 -12.99 10.94
N PHE A 2 5.33 -11.72 11.20
CA PHE A 2 5.10 -10.68 10.18
C PHE A 2 6.23 -10.51 9.16
N LYS A 3 7.50 -10.55 9.58
CA LYS A 3 8.67 -10.46 8.67
C LYS A 3 8.73 -11.62 7.66
N ILE A 4 8.32 -12.82 8.07
CA ILE A 4 8.28 -13.99 7.18
C ILE A 4 7.18 -13.84 6.15
N LEU A 5 5.99 -13.39 6.56
CA LEU A 5 4.88 -13.09 5.65
C LEU A 5 5.24 -11.98 4.68
N GLN A 6 5.86 -10.91 5.17
CA GLN A 6 6.35 -9.82 4.32
C GLN A 6 7.33 -10.33 3.26
N ALA A 7 8.33 -11.14 3.66
CA ALA A 7 9.32 -11.67 2.73
C ALA A 7 8.69 -12.55 1.63
N ARG A 8 7.67 -13.33 1.97
CA ARG A 8 6.92 -14.13 1.01
C ARG A 8 6.06 -13.28 0.08
N LEU A 9 5.32 -12.32 0.62
CA LEU A 9 4.50 -11.40 -0.19
C LEU A 9 5.37 -10.52 -1.10
N GLN A 10 6.56 -10.12 -0.64
CA GLN A 10 7.46 -9.26 -1.42
C GLN A 10 7.88 -9.89 -2.74
N GLN A 11 7.93 -11.21 -2.85
CA GLN A 11 8.22 -11.90 -4.11
C GLN A 11 7.11 -11.62 -5.13
N TYR A 12 5.84 -11.71 -4.72
CA TYR A 12 4.69 -11.39 -5.58
C TYR A 12 4.62 -9.89 -5.90
N VAL A 13 4.78 -9.03 -4.91
CA VAL A 13 4.82 -7.57 -5.10
C VAL A 13 5.85 -7.17 -6.15
N ASN A 14 7.02 -7.80 -6.16
CA ASN A 14 8.07 -7.47 -7.12
C ASN A 14 7.73 -7.93 -8.55
N CYS A 15 6.90 -8.97 -8.70
CA CYS A 15 6.47 -9.48 -9.99
C CYS A 15 5.26 -8.72 -10.55
N GLU A 16 4.31 -8.37 -9.67
CA GLU A 16 3.02 -7.79 -10.08
C GLU A 16 3.07 -6.27 -10.23
N LEU A 17 3.86 -5.57 -9.40
CA LEU A 17 3.93 -4.12 -9.49
C LEU A 17 4.77 -3.64 -10.67
N PRO A 18 4.25 -2.71 -11.47
CA PRO A 18 4.96 -2.15 -12.60
C PRO A 18 6.22 -1.40 -12.15
N ASP A 19 7.19 -1.27 -13.04
CA ASP A 19 8.47 -0.62 -12.74
C ASP A 19 8.35 0.86 -12.39
N VAL A 20 7.27 1.50 -12.82
CA VAL A 20 6.98 2.91 -12.50
C VAL A 20 6.58 3.10 -11.04
N GLN A 21 6.03 2.07 -10.39
CA GLN A 21 5.67 2.13 -8.98
C GLN A 21 6.92 2.26 -8.10
N ALA A 22 7.02 3.37 -7.39
CA ALA A 22 8.17 3.66 -6.53
C ALA A 22 7.84 3.63 -5.04
N GLY A 23 6.57 3.83 -4.67
CA GLY A 23 6.12 3.88 -3.28
C GLY A 23 6.37 2.55 -2.56
N PHE A 24 6.97 2.60 -1.38
CA PHE A 24 7.23 1.45 -0.51
C PHE A 24 8.01 0.29 -1.17
N ARG A 25 8.76 0.54 -2.24
CA ARG A 25 9.65 -0.44 -2.88
C ARG A 25 11.10 -0.29 -2.44
N LYS A 26 11.76 -1.42 -2.19
CA LYS A 26 13.19 -1.45 -1.83
C LYS A 26 14.02 -0.85 -2.99
N GLY A 27 14.94 0.04 -2.65
CA GLY A 27 15.82 0.69 -3.62
C GLY A 27 15.20 1.88 -4.36
N ARG A 28 13.89 2.09 -4.28
CA ARG A 28 13.22 3.27 -4.81
C ARG A 28 13.16 4.36 -3.73
N ARG A 29 13.60 5.57 -4.06
CA ARG A 29 13.65 6.69 -3.12
C ARG A 29 12.94 7.90 -3.71
N THR A 30 12.28 8.68 -2.88
CA THR A 30 11.61 9.95 -3.26
C THR A 30 12.54 10.86 -4.06
N ARG A 31 13.81 10.96 -3.64
CA ARG A 31 14.82 11.77 -4.34
C ARG A 31 14.98 11.36 -5.81
N HIS A 32 14.93 10.07 -6.13
CA HIS A 32 15.03 9.58 -7.51
C HIS A 32 13.79 9.98 -8.32
N GLN A 33 12.60 9.94 -7.71
CA GLN A 33 11.36 10.33 -8.38
C GLN A 33 11.33 11.84 -8.66
N ILE A 34 11.81 12.64 -7.72
CA ILE A 34 11.97 14.09 -7.92
C ILE A 34 12.95 14.36 -9.08
N ALA A 35 14.09 13.68 -9.11
CA ALA A 35 15.06 13.81 -10.20
C ALA A 35 14.47 13.42 -11.56
N ASN A 36 13.64 12.36 -11.63
CA ASN A 36 12.95 11.96 -12.84
C ASN A 36 11.98 13.05 -13.34
N ILE A 37 11.24 13.70 -12.44
CA ILE A 37 10.35 14.81 -12.79
C ILE A 37 11.16 15.98 -13.38
N PHE A 38 12.25 16.37 -12.72
CA PHE A 38 13.13 17.43 -13.23
C PHE A 38 13.70 17.07 -14.61
N TRP A 39 14.15 15.84 -14.79
CA TRP A 39 14.65 15.38 -16.08
C TRP A 39 13.58 15.46 -17.19
N ILE A 40 12.33 15.06 -16.90
CA ILE A 40 11.20 15.17 -17.83
C ILE A 40 10.95 16.65 -18.18
N MET A 41 10.97 17.54 -17.18
CA MET A 41 10.80 18.99 -17.39
C MET A 41 11.89 19.57 -18.29
N GLU A 42 13.16 19.21 -18.05
CA GLU A 42 14.28 19.65 -18.86
C GLU A 42 14.16 19.16 -20.32
N LYS A 43 13.80 17.88 -20.49
CA LYS A 43 13.58 17.32 -21.85
C LYS A 43 12.40 17.97 -22.56
N ALA A 44 11.31 18.22 -21.88
CA ALA A 44 10.17 18.92 -22.46
C ALA A 44 10.55 20.33 -22.92
N ARG A 45 11.37 21.04 -22.14
CA ARG A 45 11.89 22.37 -22.48
C ARG A 45 12.84 22.32 -23.67
N GLU A 46 13.75 21.34 -23.71
CA GLU A 46 14.69 21.13 -24.81
C GLU A 46 13.96 20.91 -26.14
N PHE A 47 12.89 20.09 -26.12
CA PHE A 47 12.08 19.79 -27.29
C PHE A 47 10.92 20.76 -27.54
N GLN A 48 10.83 21.85 -26.75
CA GLN A 48 9.73 22.84 -26.80
C GLN A 48 8.34 22.19 -26.74
N ARG A 49 8.19 21.15 -25.92
CA ARG A 49 6.93 20.45 -25.71
C ARG A 49 6.26 20.87 -24.40
N ASN A 50 4.98 21.18 -24.45
CA ASN A 50 4.20 21.40 -23.25
C ASN A 50 3.97 20.07 -22.54
N ILE A 51 4.16 20.05 -21.22
CA ILE A 51 3.81 18.94 -20.34
C ILE A 51 2.87 19.41 -19.26
N TYR A 52 2.01 18.52 -18.83
CA TYR A 52 1.04 18.79 -17.77
C TYR A 52 1.20 17.72 -16.69
N PHE A 53 1.24 18.14 -15.44
CA PHE A 53 1.32 17.23 -14.30
C PHE A 53 -0.02 17.24 -13.55
N CYS A 54 -0.52 16.07 -13.21
CA CYS A 54 -1.61 15.90 -12.30
C CYS A 54 -1.12 15.12 -11.08
N PHE A 55 -1.31 15.67 -9.87
CA PHE A 55 -0.97 15.02 -8.62
C PHE A 55 -2.24 14.58 -7.92
N ILE A 56 -2.34 13.27 -7.63
CA ILE A 56 -3.47 12.69 -6.94
C ILE A 56 -3.00 12.25 -5.55
N ASP A 57 -3.60 12.81 -4.51
CA ASP A 57 -3.34 12.44 -3.13
C ASP A 57 -4.55 11.67 -2.56
N TYR A 58 -4.29 10.49 -1.99
CA TYR A 58 -5.33 9.66 -1.40
C TYR A 58 -5.62 10.10 0.04
N ALA A 59 -6.82 10.60 0.29
CA ALA A 59 -7.27 10.83 1.65
C ALA A 59 -7.37 9.51 2.41
N LYS A 60 -6.62 9.39 3.52
CA LYS A 60 -6.66 8.19 4.41
C LYS A 60 -6.40 6.87 3.67
N ALA A 61 -5.41 6.84 2.79
CA ALA A 61 -5.10 5.71 1.90
C ALA A 61 -5.17 4.34 2.60
N PHE A 62 -4.48 4.16 3.74
CA PHE A 62 -4.46 2.90 4.47
C PHE A 62 -5.78 2.59 5.18
N ASP A 63 -6.50 3.59 5.64
CA ASP A 63 -7.76 3.41 6.37
C ASP A 63 -8.92 3.04 5.45
N CYS A 64 -8.79 3.32 4.14
CA CYS A 64 -9.83 3.09 3.13
C CYS A 64 -9.75 1.72 2.45
N VAL A 65 -8.75 0.91 2.73
CA VAL A 65 -8.60 -0.42 2.12
C VAL A 65 -9.75 -1.32 2.54
N ASP A 66 -10.58 -1.73 1.56
CA ASP A 66 -11.66 -2.71 1.80
C ASP A 66 -11.07 -4.12 1.86
N HIS A 67 -11.33 -4.84 2.95
CA HIS A 67 -10.77 -6.17 3.15
C HIS A 67 -11.28 -7.17 2.11
N ASN A 68 -12.57 -7.13 1.73
CA ASN A 68 -13.11 -8.09 0.77
C ASN A 68 -12.52 -7.88 -0.62
N GLN A 69 -12.39 -6.61 -1.02
CA GLN A 69 -11.72 -6.25 -2.26
C GLN A 69 -10.24 -6.69 -2.24
N LEU A 70 -9.54 -6.43 -1.14
CA LEU A 70 -8.14 -6.85 -0.99
C LEU A 70 -7.98 -8.36 -1.19
N TRP A 71 -8.83 -9.19 -0.55
CA TRP A 71 -8.73 -10.64 -0.69
C TRP A 71 -9.02 -11.12 -2.12
N LYS A 72 -9.93 -10.45 -2.82
CA LYS A 72 -10.23 -10.72 -4.22
C LYS A 72 -9.02 -10.41 -5.11
N ILE A 73 -8.44 -9.23 -4.96
CA ILE A 73 -7.26 -8.79 -5.71
C ILE A 73 -6.08 -9.74 -5.48
N LEU A 74 -5.77 -10.10 -4.22
CA LEU A 74 -4.69 -11.02 -3.92
C LEU A 74 -4.87 -12.39 -4.60
N LYS A 75 -6.10 -12.86 -4.71
CA LYS A 75 -6.43 -14.10 -5.41
C LYS A 75 -6.27 -13.96 -6.93
N GLU A 76 -6.73 -12.86 -7.51
CA GLU A 76 -6.58 -12.56 -8.94
C GLU A 76 -5.11 -12.44 -9.36
N MET A 77 -4.25 -11.90 -8.48
CA MET A 77 -2.80 -11.85 -8.66
C MET A 77 -2.08 -13.20 -8.43
N GLY A 78 -2.82 -14.29 -8.22
CA GLY A 78 -2.23 -15.61 -8.06
C GLY A 78 -1.48 -15.83 -6.73
N ILE A 79 -1.75 -15.00 -5.72
CA ILE A 79 -1.17 -15.22 -4.39
C ILE A 79 -1.79 -16.48 -3.78
N PRO A 80 -0.97 -17.43 -3.29
CA PRO A 80 -1.45 -18.70 -2.80
C PRO A 80 -2.51 -18.57 -1.70
N ASP A 81 -3.54 -19.41 -1.76
CA ASP A 81 -4.68 -19.36 -0.83
C ASP A 81 -4.25 -19.46 0.64
N HIS A 82 -3.20 -20.23 0.96
CA HIS A 82 -2.71 -20.35 2.33
C HIS A 82 -2.15 -19.00 2.87
N LEU A 83 -1.51 -18.18 2.02
CA LEU A 83 -1.03 -16.85 2.42
C LEU A 83 -2.20 -15.89 2.58
N THR A 84 -3.14 -15.90 1.64
CA THR A 84 -4.35 -15.07 1.71
C THR A 84 -5.18 -15.43 2.94
N CYS A 85 -5.32 -16.71 3.27
CA CYS A 85 -6.01 -17.17 4.48
C CYS A 85 -5.32 -16.68 5.75
N LEU A 86 -4.00 -16.77 5.84
CA LEU A 86 -3.24 -16.24 6.98
C LEU A 86 -3.43 -14.73 7.15
N LEU A 87 -3.39 -13.97 6.05
CA LEU A 87 -3.63 -12.52 6.07
C LEU A 87 -5.05 -12.19 6.51
N ARG A 88 -6.04 -12.94 6.00
CA ARG A 88 -7.44 -12.79 6.40
C ARG A 88 -7.63 -13.04 7.89
N ASN A 89 -7.03 -14.10 8.42
CA ASN A 89 -7.10 -14.42 9.84
C ASN A 89 -6.42 -13.35 10.72
N LEU A 90 -5.36 -12.71 10.22
CA LEU A 90 -4.71 -11.60 10.92
C LEU A 90 -5.57 -10.33 10.99
N HIS A 91 -6.49 -10.15 10.04
CA HIS A 91 -7.41 -9.00 9.99
C HIS A 91 -8.80 -9.34 10.56
N ALA A 92 -9.12 -10.62 10.70
CA ALA A 92 -10.41 -11.05 11.25
C ALA A 92 -10.50 -10.75 12.76
N GLY A 93 -11.63 -10.18 13.16
CA GLY A 93 -11.90 -9.91 14.57
C GLY A 93 -10.97 -8.89 15.22
N GLN A 94 -10.35 -8.01 14.43
CA GLN A 94 -9.57 -6.91 15.01
C GLN A 94 -10.50 -5.90 15.66
N GLU A 95 -10.17 -5.55 16.90
CA GLU A 95 -10.88 -4.56 17.70
C GLU A 95 -9.93 -3.44 18.08
N ALA A 96 -10.47 -2.26 18.24
CA ALA A 96 -9.73 -1.09 18.71
C ALA A 96 -10.50 -0.33 19.78
N THR A 97 -9.76 0.42 20.56
CA THR A 97 -10.28 1.39 21.50
C THR A 97 -9.43 2.66 21.39
N VAL A 98 -10.02 3.80 21.62
CA VAL A 98 -9.33 5.10 21.56
C VAL A 98 -9.20 5.66 22.96
N ARG A 99 -7.98 6.02 23.33
CA ARG A 99 -7.71 6.73 24.58
C ARG A 99 -7.85 8.23 24.35
N THR A 100 -8.78 8.83 25.08
CA THR A 100 -9.03 10.28 25.09
C THR A 100 -8.59 10.90 26.40
N GLY A 101 -8.59 12.22 26.50
CA GLY A 101 -8.34 12.93 27.76
C GLY A 101 -9.39 12.66 28.85
N HIS A 102 -10.55 12.11 28.48
CA HIS A 102 -11.68 11.79 29.38
C HIS A 102 -11.82 10.30 29.69
N GLY A 103 -10.92 9.45 29.19
CA GLY A 103 -10.96 8.01 29.37
C GLY A 103 -10.76 7.23 28.08
N THR A 104 -11.14 5.97 28.08
CA THR A 104 -11.04 5.07 26.92
C THR A 104 -12.44 4.80 26.39
N THR A 105 -12.58 4.76 25.06
CA THR A 105 -13.86 4.38 24.43
C THR A 105 -14.16 2.89 24.65
N ASP A 106 -15.40 2.48 24.40
CA ASP A 106 -15.72 1.07 24.25
C ASP A 106 -14.97 0.46 23.06
N TRP A 107 -14.78 -0.86 23.12
CA TRP A 107 -14.16 -1.61 22.03
C TRP A 107 -15.08 -1.61 20.80
N PHE A 108 -14.50 -1.33 19.64
CA PHE A 108 -15.21 -1.41 18.35
C PHE A 108 -14.42 -2.25 17.35
N GLN A 109 -15.14 -2.91 16.47
CA GLN A 109 -14.53 -3.77 15.46
C GLN A 109 -14.00 -2.96 14.28
N ILE A 110 -12.82 -3.37 13.77
CA ILE A 110 -12.19 -2.79 12.58
C ILE A 110 -12.63 -3.61 11.37
N GLY A 111 -13.52 -3.05 10.55
CA GLY A 111 -14.05 -3.70 9.34
C GLY A 111 -13.31 -3.38 8.06
N LYS A 112 -12.39 -2.40 8.07
CA LYS A 112 -11.62 -1.95 6.89
C LYS A 112 -10.30 -1.33 7.30
N GLY A 113 -9.44 -1.14 6.33
CA GLY A 113 -8.12 -0.51 6.50
C GLY A 113 -7.01 -1.50 6.81
N VAL A 114 -5.78 -1.03 6.62
CA VAL A 114 -4.56 -1.73 7.01
C VAL A 114 -3.81 -0.91 8.04
N ARG A 115 -3.30 -1.58 9.08
CA ARG A 115 -2.72 -0.91 10.25
C ARG A 115 -1.50 -0.07 9.89
N GLN A 116 -1.54 1.23 10.17
CA GLN A 116 -0.38 2.11 10.05
C GLN A 116 0.75 1.65 10.99
N GLY A 117 1.98 1.66 10.48
CA GLY A 117 3.15 1.16 11.21
C GLY A 117 3.35 -0.36 11.16
N CYS A 118 2.42 -1.13 10.61
CA CYS A 118 2.65 -2.54 10.35
C CYS A 118 3.51 -2.73 9.09
N ILE A 119 4.48 -3.62 9.17
CA ILE A 119 5.39 -3.90 8.04
C ILE A 119 4.71 -4.52 6.81
N LEU A 120 3.52 -5.10 6.98
CA LEU A 120 2.73 -5.68 5.88
C LEU A 120 1.89 -4.63 5.15
N SER A 121 1.46 -3.57 5.84
CA SER A 121 0.50 -2.60 5.30
C SER A 121 0.95 -1.90 4.02
N PRO A 122 2.21 -1.46 3.87
CA PRO A 122 2.68 -0.89 2.61
C PRO A 122 2.62 -1.88 1.44
N CYS A 123 2.93 -3.14 1.71
CA CYS A 123 2.88 -4.20 0.72
C CYS A 123 1.43 -4.50 0.28
N LEU A 124 0.52 -4.64 1.24
CA LEU A 124 -0.90 -4.87 0.98
C LEU A 124 -1.55 -3.68 0.27
N PHE A 125 -1.21 -2.47 0.67
CA PHE A 125 -1.69 -1.27 0.00
C PHE A 125 -1.23 -1.18 -1.44
N ASN A 126 0.05 -1.45 -1.72
CA ASN A 126 0.57 -1.45 -3.09
C ASN A 126 -0.16 -2.45 -3.99
N LEU A 127 -0.43 -3.67 -3.48
CA LEU A 127 -1.19 -4.67 -4.23
C LEU A 127 -2.67 -4.29 -4.40
N TYR A 128 -3.25 -3.57 -3.43
CA TYR A 128 -4.63 -3.11 -3.49
C TYR A 128 -4.85 -1.95 -4.46
N ALA A 129 -3.85 -1.08 -4.61
CA ALA A 129 -3.94 0.15 -5.42
C ALA A 129 -3.61 -0.08 -6.90
N GLU A 130 -3.10 -1.27 -7.26
CA GLU A 130 -2.81 -1.67 -8.64
C GLU A 130 -4.08 -2.10 -9.36
#